data_62f998f58ae5ec74a2bf7b3e3f906814
#
_entry.id   62f998f58ae5ec74a2bf7b3e3f906814
#
_cell.length_a   1.000
_cell.length_b   1.000
_cell.length_c   1.000
_cell.angle_alpha   90.00
_cell.angle_beta   90.00
_cell.angle_gamma   90.00
#
_symmetry.space_group_name_H-M   'P 1'
#
loop_
_entity.id
_entity.type
_entity.pdbx_description
1 polymer ?
#
loop_
_entity_poly.entity_id
_entity_poly.type
_entity_poly.pdbx_seq_one_letter_code
_entity_poly.pdbx_strand_id
1 'polypeptide(L)'
;MENKSPELSNDWDRTGLPAWSFINQEMFDAEKDLLFRRHWQLVCHSNDIPNVGDFITWDLIGERALVLRGKDGKVRAFHNLCRHRGSRVVAEEYGNCRSVILCPFHGWTYNLDGSLRGAAQPKSFPNLDKLEYGLIPLEMD
;
A
#
# COMPACT_ATOMS: atom_id res chain seq x y z
N MET A 1 16.24 30.75 1.79
CA MET A 1 17.18 29.95 2.58
C MET A 1 17.76 28.90 1.67
N GLU A 2 19.04 29.06 1.31
CA GLU A 2 19.73 28.11 0.42
C GLU A 2 19.89 26.79 1.14
N ASN A 3 19.34 25.75 0.58
CA ASN A 3 19.47 24.38 1.05
C ASN A 3 20.86 23.86 0.64
N LYS A 4 21.87 24.17 1.43
CA LYS A 4 23.19 23.58 1.23
C LYS A 4 23.11 22.12 1.65
N SER A 5 23.18 21.22 0.67
CA SER A 5 23.48 19.81 0.93
C SER A 5 24.72 19.73 1.80
N PRO A 6 24.76 18.92 2.87
CA PRO A 6 25.96 18.74 3.65
C PRO A 6 27.09 18.27 2.72
N GLU A 7 28.21 18.96 2.73
CA GLU A 7 29.42 18.50 2.05
C GLU A 7 29.78 17.13 2.64
N LEU A 8 29.73 16.10 1.82
CA LEU A 8 30.24 14.77 2.17
C LEU A 8 31.72 14.92 2.39
N SER A 9 32.16 14.88 3.66
CA SER A 9 33.59 14.87 3.97
C SER A 9 34.22 13.63 3.35
N ASN A 10 35.39 13.75 2.76
CA ASN A 10 36.20 12.63 2.24
C ASN A 10 36.62 11.63 3.31
N ASP A 11 36.30 11.91 4.57
CA ASP A 11 36.62 11.09 5.73
C ASP A 11 35.40 10.24 6.12
N TRP A 12 35.13 9.25 5.29
CA TRP A 12 34.09 8.25 5.57
C TRP A 12 34.48 7.47 6.81
N ASP A 13 33.78 7.71 7.91
CA ASP A 13 33.90 6.87 9.10
C ASP A 13 33.44 5.44 8.74
N ARG A 14 34.41 4.54 8.64
CA ARG A 14 34.20 3.13 8.32
C ARG A 14 33.76 2.30 9.52
N THR A 15 33.54 2.91 10.67
CA THR A 15 33.19 2.23 11.92
C THR A 15 31.68 1.80 11.93
N GLY A 16 30.92 2.21 10.90
CA GLY A 16 29.50 1.92 10.80
C GLY A 16 28.62 2.91 11.57
N LEU A 17 27.32 2.72 11.52
CA LEU A 17 26.38 3.56 12.25
C LEU A 17 26.46 3.27 13.76
N PRO A 18 26.41 4.30 14.63
CA PRO A 18 26.41 4.08 16.07
C PRO A 18 25.14 3.35 16.51
N ALA A 19 25.25 2.48 17.51
CA ALA A 19 24.16 1.62 17.95
C ALA A 19 22.87 2.38 18.30
N TRP A 20 22.96 3.61 18.79
CA TRP A 20 21.78 4.42 19.13
C TRP A 20 20.91 4.74 17.90
N SER A 21 21.48 4.82 16.71
CA SER A 21 20.73 5.14 15.49
C SER A 21 19.69 4.07 15.14
N PHE A 22 19.89 2.82 15.58
CA PHE A 22 18.96 1.72 15.34
C PHE A 22 17.78 1.66 16.33
N ILE A 23 17.84 2.42 17.43
CA ILE A 23 16.84 2.40 18.50
C ILE A 23 16.28 3.78 18.86
N ASN A 24 16.74 4.83 18.18
CA ASN A 24 16.30 6.20 18.44
C ASN A 24 14.98 6.51 17.73
N GLN A 25 13.95 6.86 18.51
CA GLN A 25 12.60 7.13 17.97
C GLN A 25 12.57 8.37 17.07
N GLU A 26 13.28 9.43 17.40
CA GLU A 26 13.30 10.68 16.60
C GLU A 26 13.94 10.43 15.24
N MET A 27 15.03 9.64 15.20
CA MET A 27 15.67 9.23 13.96
C MET A 27 14.74 8.38 13.11
N PHE A 28 14.07 7.40 13.71
CA PHE A 28 13.09 6.56 13.00
C PHE A 28 11.91 7.39 12.44
N ASP A 29 11.42 8.38 13.19
CA ASP A 29 10.36 9.27 12.71
C ASP A 29 10.85 10.13 11.53
N ALA A 30 12.11 10.60 11.57
CA ALA A 30 12.72 11.29 10.45
C ALA A 30 12.89 10.37 9.22
N GLU A 31 13.34 9.13 9.40
CA GLU A 31 13.46 8.14 8.32
C GLU A 31 12.09 7.84 7.67
N LYS A 32 11.02 7.72 8.46
CA LYS A 32 9.67 7.53 7.91
C LYS A 32 9.29 8.67 6.97
N ASP A 33 9.53 9.91 7.37
CA ASP A 33 9.06 11.08 6.63
C ASP A 33 10.00 11.50 5.49
N LEU A 34 11.29 11.31 5.64
CA LEU A 34 12.31 11.77 4.69
C LEU A 34 12.76 10.68 3.71
N LEU A 35 12.68 9.42 4.13
CA LEU A 35 13.17 8.29 3.34
C LEU A 35 12.00 7.41 2.85
N PHE A 36 11.32 6.71 3.75
CA PHE A 36 10.37 5.66 3.35
C PHE A 36 9.15 6.20 2.60
N ARG A 37 8.59 7.33 2.99
CA ARG A 37 7.40 7.93 2.34
C ARG A 37 7.70 8.68 1.06
N ARG A 38 8.97 8.98 0.78
CA ARG A 38 9.36 9.82 -0.35
C ARG A 38 10.06 9.07 -1.47
N HIS A 39 10.38 7.80 -1.26
CA HIS A 39 11.14 7.02 -2.23
C HIS A 39 10.36 5.78 -2.63
N TRP A 40 10.60 5.35 -3.86
CA TRP A 40 10.06 4.11 -4.39
C TRP A 40 10.49 2.92 -3.53
N GLN A 41 9.53 2.03 -3.29
CA GLN A 41 9.73 0.80 -2.53
C GLN A 41 9.56 -0.39 -3.46
N LEU A 42 10.55 -1.28 -3.49
CA LEU A 42 10.43 -2.54 -4.22
C LEU A 42 9.53 -3.49 -3.45
N VAL A 43 8.35 -3.79 -3.99
CA VAL A 43 7.37 -4.67 -3.32
C VAL A 43 7.47 -6.10 -3.83
N CYS A 44 7.46 -6.31 -5.15
CA CYS A 44 7.52 -7.63 -5.76
C CYS A 44 7.96 -7.54 -7.23
N HIS A 45 8.29 -8.70 -7.81
CA HIS A 45 8.45 -8.81 -9.25
C HIS A 45 7.09 -9.14 -9.90
N SER A 46 6.85 -8.67 -11.13
CA SER A 46 5.59 -8.92 -11.85
C SER A 46 5.27 -10.41 -12.07
N ASN A 47 6.28 -11.27 -12.03
CA ASN A 47 6.12 -12.74 -12.12
C ASN A 47 5.66 -13.38 -10.81
N ASP A 48 5.68 -12.66 -9.69
CA ASP A 48 5.17 -13.17 -8.40
C ASP A 48 3.65 -13.15 -8.36
N ILE A 49 3.03 -12.33 -9.25
CA ILE A 49 1.59 -12.21 -9.43
C ILE A 49 1.20 -12.42 -10.91
N PRO A 50 1.47 -13.60 -11.51
CA PRO A 50 1.34 -13.83 -12.95
C PRO A 50 -0.09 -13.87 -13.46
N ASN A 51 -1.06 -14.29 -12.63
CA ASN A 51 -2.43 -14.55 -13.04
C ASN A 51 -3.40 -13.44 -12.62
N VAL A 52 -4.52 -13.30 -13.32
CA VAL A 52 -5.60 -12.39 -12.93
C VAL A 52 -6.08 -12.71 -11.51
N GLY A 53 -6.13 -11.69 -10.67
CA GLY A 53 -6.52 -11.80 -9.26
C GLY A 53 -5.37 -12.14 -8.30
N ASP A 54 -4.20 -12.52 -8.79
CA ASP A 54 -3.03 -12.71 -7.93
C ASP A 54 -2.69 -11.40 -7.23
N PHE A 55 -2.33 -11.50 -5.95
CA PHE A 55 -2.01 -10.34 -5.14
C PHE A 55 -0.85 -10.60 -4.17
N ILE A 56 -0.23 -9.51 -3.75
CA ILE A 56 0.69 -9.42 -2.62
C ILE A 56 0.23 -8.25 -1.76
N THR A 57 0.21 -8.44 -0.43
CA THR A 57 0.08 -7.33 0.52
C THR A 57 1.44 -6.96 1.06
N TRP A 58 1.63 -5.68 1.36
CA TRP A 58 2.89 -5.17 1.87
C TRP A 58 2.64 -4.10 2.92
N ASP A 59 3.26 -4.28 4.08
CA ASP A 59 3.14 -3.38 5.22
C ASP A 59 4.50 -2.74 5.49
N LEU A 60 4.58 -1.42 5.46
CA LEU A 60 5.78 -0.66 5.79
C LEU A 60 5.42 0.54 6.66
N ILE A 61 6.09 0.69 7.81
CA ILE A 61 5.98 1.85 8.71
C ILE A 61 4.53 2.26 9.04
N GLY A 62 3.62 1.27 9.11
CA GLY A 62 2.18 1.49 9.37
C GLY A 62 1.33 1.71 8.14
N GLU A 63 1.93 1.93 6.97
CA GLU A 63 1.21 1.94 5.69
C GLU A 63 0.93 0.51 5.22
N ARG A 64 -0.20 0.33 4.54
CA ARG A 64 -0.66 -0.98 4.09
C ARG A 64 -0.99 -0.93 2.61
N ALA A 65 -0.26 -1.66 1.81
CA ALA A 65 -0.47 -1.76 0.37
C ALA A 65 -1.08 -3.12 -0.01
N LEU A 66 -1.87 -3.11 -1.07
CA LEU A 66 -2.36 -4.26 -1.81
C LEU A 66 -1.95 -4.09 -3.26
N VAL A 67 -1.08 -4.95 -3.75
CA VAL A 67 -0.66 -5.00 -5.16
C VAL A 67 -1.31 -6.20 -5.80
N LEU A 68 -2.01 -6.03 -6.91
CA LEU A 68 -2.73 -7.13 -7.55
C LEU A 68 -2.78 -6.99 -9.09
N ARG A 69 -2.99 -8.12 -9.76
CA ARG A 69 -3.21 -8.14 -11.20
C ARG A 69 -4.70 -8.08 -11.53
N GLY A 70 -5.08 -7.03 -12.28
CA GLY A 70 -6.44 -6.82 -12.76
C GLY A 70 -6.85 -7.76 -13.88
N LYS A 71 -8.15 -7.75 -14.24
CA LYS A 71 -8.72 -8.54 -15.35
C LYS A 71 -8.14 -8.19 -16.71
N ASP A 72 -7.69 -6.97 -16.87
CA ASP A 72 -7.03 -6.46 -18.08
C ASP A 72 -5.53 -6.80 -18.15
N GLY A 73 -5.03 -7.61 -17.21
CA GLY A 73 -3.63 -8.01 -17.09
C GLY A 73 -2.72 -6.93 -16.48
N LYS A 74 -3.22 -5.73 -16.20
CA LYS A 74 -2.43 -4.66 -15.58
C LYS A 74 -2.29 -4.90 -14.08
N VAL A 75 -1.10 -4.66 -13.57
CA VAL A 75 -0.86 -4.61 -12.13
C VAL A 75 -1.30 -3.25 -11.59
N ARG A 76 -1.85 -3.22 -10.39
CA ARG A 76 -2.29 -2.01 -9.68
C ARG A 76 -1.96 -2.12 -8.22
N ALA A 77 -1.72 -0.98 -7.60
CA ALA A 77 -1.52 -0.88 -6.17
C ALA A 77 -2.60 0.01 -5.53
N PHE A 78 -3.06 -0.38 -4.36
CA PHE A 78 -4.04 0.35 -3.57
C PHE A 78 -3.64 0.36 -2.10
N HIS A 79 -4.13 1.36 -1.34
CA HIS A 79 -4.16 1.21 0.10
C HIS A 79 -5.01 0.01 0.48
N ASN A 80 -4.47 -0.92 1.26
CA ASN A 80 -5.17 -2.12 1.73
C ASN A 80 -6.16 -1.78 2.86
N LEU A 81 -7.06 -0.83 2.58
CA LEU A 81 -8.03 -0.28 3.52
C LEU A 81 -9.40 -0.15 2.88
N CYS A 82 -10.42 -0.73 3.52
CA CYS A 82 -11.82 -0.64 3.09
C CYS A 82 -12.35 0.78 3.24
N ARG A 83 -12.97 1.32 2.20
CA ARG A 83 -13.56 2.66 2.18
C ARG A 83 -14.77 2.82 3.10
N HIS A 84 -15.27 1.72 3.66
CA HIS A 84 -16.36 1.75 4.64
C HIS A 84 -15.87 2.21 6.03
N ARG A 85 -14.95 1.49 6.64
CA ARG A 85 -14.45 1.74 8.01
C ARG A 85 -12.96 1.42 8.19
N GLY A 86 -12.16 1.48 7.15
CA GLY A 86 -10.71 1.37 7.24
C GLY A 86 -10.17 -0.01 7.64
N SER A 87 -11.00 -1.07 7.62
CA SER A 87 -10.47 -2.40 7.85
C SER A 87 -9.64 -2.87 6.67
N ARG A 88 -8.65 -3.74 6.93
CA ARG A 88 -7.87 -4.39 5.87
C ARG A 88 -8.81 -5.16 4.93
N VAL A 89 -8.70 -4.96 3.61
CA VAL A 89 -9.54 -5.68 2.63
C VAL A 89 -9.00 -7.07 2.31
N VAL A 90 -7.68 -7.24 2.38
CA VAL A 90 -6.99 -8.55 2.23
C VAL A 90 -6.02 -8.70 3.40
N ALA A 91 -6.14 -9.79 4.15
CA ALA A 91 -5.33 -10.05 5.35
C ALA A 91 -4.10 -10.90 5.05
N GLU A 92 -4.18 -11.77 4.06
CA GLU A 92 -3.13 -12.68 3.63
C GLU A 92 -1.98 -11.92 2.96
N GLU A 93 -0.75 -12.42 3.11
CA GLU A 93 0.44 -11.82 2.51
C GLU A 93 0.44 -11.96 0.98
N TYR A 94 -0.04 -13.08 0.47
CA TYR A 94 -0.18 -13.36 -0.96
C TYR A 94 -1.33 -14.34 -1.23
N GLY A 95 -1.81 -14.35 -2.45
CA GLY A 95 -2.89 -15.25 -2.85
C GLY A 95 -3.56 -14.81 -4.13
N ASN A 96 -4.83 -15.23 -4.30
CA ASN A 96 -5.64 -14.88 -5.46
C ASN A 96 -7.07 -14.48 -5.06
N CYS A 97 -7.47 -13.26 -5.38
CA CYS A 97 -8.81 -12.73 -5.15
C CYS A 97 -9.86 -13.28 -6.14
N ARG A 98 -9.48 -14.13 -7.08
CA ARG A 98 -10.32 -14.62 -8.19
C ARG A 98 -10.86 -13.47 -9.04
N SER A 99 -12.10 -13.04 -8.80
CA SER A 99 -12.77 -12.03 -9.63
C SER A 99 -13.11 -10.74 -8.90
N VAL A 100 -13.00 -10.69 -7.57
CA VAL A 100 -13.36 -9.55 -6.73
C VAL A 100 -12.55 -9.53 -5.44
N ILE A 101 -12.38 -8.35 -4.87
CA ILE A 101 -11.82 -8.15 -3.53
C ILE A 101 -13.01 -8.01 -2.58
N LEU A 102 -13.10 -8.91 -1.60
CA LEU A 102 -14.19 -8.91 -0.61
C LEU A 102 -13.65 -8.48 0.76
N CYS A 103 -14.13 -7.35 1.26
CA CYS A 103 -13.82 -6.92 2.63
C CYS A 103 -14.41 -7.91 3.64
N PRO A 104 -13.58 -8.55 4.50
CA PRO A 104 -14.06 -9.58 5.41
C PRO A 104 -14.93 -9.03 6.55
N PHE A 105 -14.88 -7.71 6.80
CA PHE A 105 -15.56 -7.12 7.95
C PHE A 105 -17.07 -6.92 7.72
N HIS A 106 -17.45 -6.22 6.62
CA HIS A 106 -18.87 -5.94 6.33
C HIS A 106 -19.27 -6.26 4.88
N GLY A 107 -18.47 -7.05 4.17
CA GLY A 107 -18.82 -7.54 2.84
C GLY A 107 -18.85 -6.49 1.73
N TRP A 108 -18.20 -5.31 1.92
CA TRP A 108 -17.99 -4.41 0.80
C TRP A 108 -17.11 -5.09 -0.23
N THR A 109 -17.53 -5.03 -1.49
CA THR A 109 -16.88 -5.75 -2.58
C THR A 109 -16.35 -4.78 -3.61
N TYR A 110 -15.10 -5.00 -4.03
CA TYR A 110 -14.43 -4.19 -5.05
C TYR A 110 -14.07 -5.05 -6.25
N ASN A 111 -14.08 -4.45 -7.42
CA ASN A 111 -13.51 -5.07 -8.61
C ASN A 111 -11.97 -5.09 -8.52
N LEU A 112 -11.32 -5.88 -9.39
CA LEU A 112 -9.86 -5.95 -9.42
C LEU A 112 -9.17 -4.67 -9.95
N ASP A 113 -9.95 -3.71 -10.45
CA ASP A 113 -9.48 -2.36 -10.80
C ASP A 113 -9.62 -1.35 -9.64
N GLY A 114 -10.06 -1.83 -8.47
CA GLY A 114 -10.26 -1.02 -7.26
C GLY A 114 -11.62 -0.34 -7.17
N SER A 115 -12.43 -0.31 -8.22
CA SER A 115 -13.75 0.31 -8.19
C SER A 115 -14.71 -0.40 -7.23
N LEU A 116 -15.58 0.35 -6.54
CA LEU A 116 -16.59 -0.25 -5.65
C LEU A 116 -17.64 -0.98 -6.47
N ARG A 117 -17.73 -2.30 -6.32
CA ARG A 117 -18.79 -3.11 -6.92
C ARG A 117 -20.11 -2.99 -6.16
N GLY A 118 -20.06 -3.02 -4.82
CA GLY A 118 -21.23 -2.86 -3.99
C GLY A 118 -20.99 -3.10 -2.50
N ALA A 119 -22.00 -2.73 -1.72
CA ALA A 119 -22.10 -2.99 -0.29
C ALA A 119 -23.00 -4.21 -0.04
N ALA A 120 -22.71 -5.01 1.00
CA ALA A 120 -23.51 -6.21 1.33
C ALA A 120 -24.96 -5.89 1.71
N GLN A 121 -25.20 -4.69 2.27
CA GLN A 121 -26.55 -4.21 2.64
C GLN A 121 -26.82 -2.88 1.94
N PRO A 122 -27.15 -2.88 0.64
CA PRO A 122 -27.26 -1.65 -0.14
C PRO A 122 -28.39 -0.73 0.35
N LYS A 123 -29.43 -1.26 0.99
CA LYS A 123 -30.51 -0.47 1.60
C LYS A 123 -30.03 0.43 2.77
N SER A 124 -28.92 0.06 3.43
CA SER A 124 -28.32 0.87 4.49
C SER A 124 -27.50 2.05 3.95
N PHE A 125 -27.31 2.12 2.63
CA PHE A 125 -26.52 3.14 1.96
C PHE A 125 -27.27 3.68 0.74
N PRO A 126 -28.45 4.31 0.92
CA PRO A 126 -29.35 4.69 -0.20
C PRO A 126 -28.73 5.70 -1.17
N ASN A 127 -27.77 6.50 -0.70
CA ASN A 127 -27.10 7.55 -1.50
C ASN A 127 -25.61 7.25 -1.76
N LEU A 128 -25.22 5.97 -1.73
CA LEU A 128 -23.83 5.58 -1.97
C LEU A 128 -23.44 5.78 -3.44
N ASP A 129 -22.63 6.79 -3.71
CA ASP A 129 -22.00 6.92 -5.02
C ASP A 129 -20.80 5.96 -5.13
N LYS A 130 -20.99 4.90 -5.91
CA LYS A 130 -19.95 3.88 -6.11
C LYS A 130 -18.68 4.43 -6.76
N LEU A 131 -18.77 5.51 -7.52
CA LEU A 131 -17.62 6.12 -8.17
C LEU A 131 -16.66 6.77 -7.17
N GLU A 132 -17.19 7.26 -6.05
CA GLU A 132 -16.40 7.93 -5.00
C GLU A 132 -15.77 6.96 -4.00
N TYR A 133 -16.26 5.72 -3.91
CA TYR A 133 -15.89 4.76 -2.87
C TYR A 133 -15.03 3.59 -3.35
N GLY A 134 -14.34 3.76 -4.49
CA GLY A 134 -13.27 2.84 -4.90
C GLY A 134 -12.12 2.81 -3.90
N LEU A 135 -11.30 1.75 -3.93
CA LEU A 135 -10.03 1.70 -3.19
C LEU A 135 -9.13 2.87 -3.62
N ILE A 136 -8.42 3.44 -2.67
CA ILE A 136 -7.50 4.55 -2.94
C ILE A 136 -6.26 3.99 -3.64
N PRO A 137 -5.94 4.45 -4.87
CA PRO A 137 -4.77 3.97 -5.58
C PRO A 137 -3.48 4.47 -4.92
N LEU A 138 -2.43 3.67 -5.05
CA LEU A 138 -1.05 4.05 -4.81
C LEU A 138 -0.34 4.21 -6.16
N GLU A 139 0.58 5.16 -6.22
CA GLU A 139 1.47 5.29 -7.38
C GLU A 139 2.31 4.03 -7.54
N MET A 140 2.54 3.63 -8.79
CA MET A 140 3.24 2.41 -9.13
C MET A 140 3.98 2.58 -10.46
N ASP A 141 5.20 2.04 -10.53
CA ASP A 141 6.03 1.99 -11.74
C ASP A 141 6.57 0.57 -11.96
#